data_12dbb0527d869f9b0866643d671885f2
#
_entry.id   12dbb0527d869f9b0866643d671885f2
#
_cell.length_a   1.000
_cell.length_b   1.000
_cell.length_c   1.000
_cell.angle_alpha   90.00
_cell.angle_beta   90.00
_cell.angle_gamma   90.00
#
_symmetry.space_group_name_H-M   'P 1'
#
loop_
_entity.id
_entity.type
_entity.pdbx_description
1 polymer ?
#
loop_
_entity_poly.entity_id
_entity_poly.type
_entity_poly.pdbx_seq_one_letter_code
_entity_poly.pdbx_strand_id
1 'polypeptide(L)'
;MLKLPESVQIFVAAEHADMRKQANGLSALVSAAFGQTPASGHLFVFFNRDRDKIRILFYDRNGYCLVSKSLERGRFRKLAVEGDATSLRITSTELSVLLSGTELTSPRKGPVH
;
A
#
# COMPACT_ATOMS: atom_id res chain seq x y z
N MET A 1 15.94 -5.79 -0.47
CA MET A 1 14.63 -5.67 0.14
C MET A 1 14.73 -5.92 1.63
N LEU A 2 14.04 -5.14 2.40
CA LEU A 2 14.06 -5.33 3.84
C LEU A 2 13.41 -6.64 4.22
N LYS A 3 14.04 -7.32 5.17
CA LYS A 3 13.49 -8.53 5.73
C LYS A 3 12.69 -8.14 6.96
N LEU A 4 11.40 -8.44 6.95
CA LEU A 4 10.51 -8.05 8.04
C LEU A 4 10.43 -9.18 9.07
N PRO A 5 10.39 -8.82 10.36
CA PRO A 5 10.07 -9.83 11.38
C PRO A 5 8.67 -10.39 11.14
N GLU A 6 8.48 -11.63 11.54
CA GLU A 6 7.18 -12.28 11.37
C GLU A 6 6.07 -11.59 12.16
N SER A 7 6.44 -10.90 13.22
CA SER A 7 5.46 -10.17 14.03
C SER A 7 4.91 -8.94 13.33
N VAL A 8 5.58 -8.46 12.29
CA VAL A 8 5.12 -7.30 11.55
C VAL A 8 4.09 -7.74 10.53
N GLN A 9 2.93 -7.11 10.59
CA GLN A 9 1.83 -7.40 9.68
C GLN A 9 1.74 -6.30 8.63
N ILE A 10 1.16 -6.64 7.49
CA ILE A 10 1.04 -5.72 6.36
C ILE A 10 -0.42 -5.60 6.01
N PHE A 11 -0.93 -4.37 6.07
CA PHE A 11 -2.33 -4.08 5.79
C PHE A 11 -2.42 -3.17 4.57
N VAL A 12 -3.35 -3.47 3.66
CA VAL A 12 -3.57 -2.69 2.46
C VAL A 12 -4.95 -2.06 2.54
N ALA A 13 -5.04 -0.75 2.34
CA ALA A 13 -6.32 -0.05 2.38
C ALA A 13 -7.14 -0.40 1.16
N ALA A 14 -8.45 -0.64 1.36
CA ALA A 14 -9.37 -0.93 0.26
C ALA A 14 -9.66 0.32 -0.56
N GLU A 15 -9.75 1.47 0.10
CA GLU A 15 -10.06 2.74 -0.55
C GLU A 15 -8.77 3.46 -0.93
N HIS A 16 -8.81 4.19 -2.04
CA HIS A 16 -7.66 4.99 -2.41
C HIS A 16 -7.48 6.15 -1.43
N ALA A 17 -6.26 6.66 -1.33
CA ALA A 17 -5.92 7.77 -0.46
C ALA A 17 -5.41 8.95 -1.28
N ASP A 18 -5.52 10.12 -0.70
CA ASP A 18 -5.01 11.35 -1.31
C ASP A 18 -3.48 11.35 -1.18
N MET A 19 -2.80 11.31 -2.30
CA MET A 19 -1.34 11.24 -2.32
C MET A 19 -0.66 12.54 -1.91
N ARG A 20 -1.43 13.61 -1.70
CA ARG A 20 -0.87 14.84 -1.14
C ARG A 20 -0.62 14.72 0.36
N LYS A 21 -1.25 13.73 0.99
CA LYS A 21 -1.05 13.52 2.42
C LYS A 21 0.35 12.98 2.67
N GLN A 22 0.97 13.51 3.70
CA GLN A 22 2.25 13.02 4.19
C GLN A 22 2.00 12.09 5.39
N ALA A 23 3.08 11.75 6.11
CA ALA A 23 2.99 10.76 7.18
C ALA A 23 1.90 11.11 8.21
N ASN A 24 1.81 12.38 8.62
CA ASN A 24 0.82 12.78 9.60
C ASN A 24 -0.60 12.59 9.08
N GLY A 25 -0.85 12.96 7.83
CA GLY A 25 -2.16 12.81 7.23
C GLY A 25 -2.55 11.37 7.03
N LEU A 26 -1.58 10.53 6.63
CA LEU A 26 -1.85 9.10 6.43
C LEU A 26 -2.03 8.39 7.76
N SER A 27 -1.24 8.76 8.79
CA SER A 27 -1.40 8.12 10.09
C SER A 27 -2.78 8.38 10.67
N ALA A 28 -3.37 9.53 10.37
CA ALA A 28 -4.73 9.84 10.83
C ALA A 28 -5.76 8.94 10.17
N LEU A 29 -5.46 8.35 9.02
CA LEU A 29 -6.38 7.42 8.35
C LEU A 29 -6.29 6.00 8.87
N VAL A 30 -5.21 5.66 9.57
CA VAL A 30 -4.92 4.26 9.90
C VAL A 30 -6.01 3.66 10.78
N SER A 31 -6.47 4.41 11.76
CA SER A 31 -7.49 3.92 12.68
C SER A 31 -8.77 3.56 11.92
N ALA A 32 -9.22 4.44 11.03
CA ALA A 32 -10.46 4.23 10.28
C ALA A 32 -10.30 3.15 9.21
N ALA A 33 -9.16 3.16 8.50
CA ALA A 33 -8.99 2.24 7.38
C ALA A 33 -8.62 0.83 7.83
N PHE A 34 -7.87 0.71 8.93
CA PHE A 34 -7.29 -0.59 9.30
C PHE A 34 -7.71 -1.07 10.69
N GLY A 35 -8.34 -0.23 11.49
CA GLY A 35 -8.64 -0.57 12.87
C GLY A 35 -7.38 -0.82 13.69
N GLN A 36 -6.30 -0.15 13.36
CA GLN A 36 -4.99 -0.35 13.96
C GLN A 36 -4.45 0.95 14.51
N THR A 37 -3.46 0.83 15.39
CA THR A 37 -2.73 1.98 15.91
C THR A 37 -1.62 2.35 14.93
N PRO A 38 -1.53 3.62 14.52
CA PRO A 38 -0.53 4.01 13.51
C PRO A 38 0.91 3.71 13.95
N ALA A 39 1.21 3.83 15.23
CA ALA A 39 2.56 3.63 15.75
C ALA A 39 2.85 2.18 16.12
N SER A 40 2.07 1.24 15.62
CA SER A 40 2.19 -0.18 15.98
C SER A 40 3.46 -0.84 15.47
N GLY A 41 4.07 -0.27 14.43
CA GLY A 41 5.20 -0.91 13.76
C GLY A 41 4.79 -1.76 12.57
N HIS A 42 3.48 -1.97 12.39
CA HIS A 42 2.99 -2.67 11.20
C HIS A 42 3.07 -1.76 9.98
N LEU A 43 3.03 -2.36 8.81
CA LEU A 43 3.07 -1.63 7.55
C LEU A 43 1.66 -1.34 7.07
N PHE A 44 1.43 -0.10 6.67
CA PHE A 44 0.12 0.33 6.17
C PHE A 44 0.29 0.85 4.76
N VAL A 45 -0.38 0.19 3.81
CA VAL A 45 -0.19 0.39 2.38
C VAL A 45 -1.39 1.13 1.81
N PHE A 46 -1.10 2.21 1.09
CA PHE A 46 -2.12 3.05 0.46
C PHE A 46 -1.82 3.20 -1.03
N PHE A 47 -2.87 3.28 -1.83
CA PHE A 47 -2.77 3.55 -3.25
C PHE A 47 -3.51 4.83 -3.60
N ASN A 48 -3.09 5.49 -4.68
CA ASN A 48 -3.88 6.54 -5.26
C ASN A 48 -5.02 5.93 -6.09
N ARG A 49 -5.90 6.78 -6.59
CA ARG A 49 -7.07 6.33 -7.34
C ARG A 49 -6.66 5.50 -8.57
N ASP A 50 -5.65 5.93 -9.29
CA ASP A 50 -5.23 5.28 -10.53
C ASP A 50 -4.32 4.09 -10.31
N ARG A 51 -3.91 3.84 -9.08
CA ARG A 51 -3.05 2.72 -8.70
C ARG A 51 -1.71 2.72 -9.42
N ASP A 52 -1.20 3.90 -9.75
CA ASP A 52 0.16 4.02 -10.25
C ASP A 52 1.11 4.57 -9.19
N LYS A 53 0.58 4.91 -8.02
CA LYS A 53 1.38 5.35 -6.87
C LYS A 53 1.00 4.55 -5.64
N ILE A 54 2.02 4.11 -4.91
CA ILE A 54 1.84 3.37 -3.66
C ILE A 54 2.63 4.09 -2.58
N ARG A 55 2.09 4.10 -1.36
CA ARG A 55 2.78 4.60 -0.19
C ARG A 55 2.65 3.61 0.93
N ILE A 56 3.76 3.39 1.63
CA ILE A 56 3.80 2.48 2.77
C ILE A 56 4.23 3.29 3.98
N LEU A 57 3.35 3.35 4.97
CA LEU A 57 3.58 4.07 6.21
C LEU A 57 3.89 3.07 7.31
N PHE A 58 4.92 3.34 8.10
CA PHE A 58 5.19 2.56 9.29
C PHE A 58 5.91 3.42 10.32
N TYR A 59 5.80 3.01 11.57
CA TYR A 59 6.47 3.70 12.67
C TYR A 59 7.71 2.92 13.05
N ASP A 60 8.85 3.60 13.13
CA ASP A 60 10.13 2.99 13.46
C ASP A 60 10.73 3.74 14.64
N ARG A 61 10.72 3.10 15.78
CA ARG A 61 11.33 3.58 17.03
C ARG A 61 10.83 4.95 17.48
N ASN A 62 11.17 6.00 16.76
CA ASN A 62 10.93 7.37 17.20
C ASN A 62 10.29 8.24 16.12
N GLY A 63 9.84 7.65 15.04
CA GLY A 63 9.24 8.46 13.98
C GLY A 63 8.56 7.63 12.92
N TYR A 64 7.77 8.31 12.10
CA TYR A 64 7.10 7.68 10.98
C TYR A 64 8.00 7.66 9.75
N CYS A 65 7.98 6.54 9.06
CA CYS A 65 8.65 6.38 7.78
C CYS A 65 7.60 6.25 6.70
N LEU A 66 7.87 6.84 5.55
CA LEU A 66 6.97 6.78 4.41
C LEU A 66 7.77 6.41 3.18
N VAL A 67 7.45 5.23 2.62
CA VAL A 67 8.09 4.75 1.40
C VAL A 67 7.09 4.94 0.27
N SER A 68 7.54 5.53 -0.83
CA SER A 68 6.68 5.83 -1.96
C SER A 68 7.29 5.29 -3.24
N LYS A 69 6.43 4.81 -4.13
CA LYS A 69 6.85 4.40 -5.46
C LYS A 69 5.81 4.83 -6.47
N SER A 70 6.27 5.45 -7.56
CA SER A 70 5.42 5.82 -8.68
C SER A 70 5.84 5.00 -9.88
N LEU A 71 4.88 4.36 -10.53
CA LEU A 71 5.16 3.61 -11.75
C LEU A 71 5.15 4.54 -12.93
N GLU A 72 6.14 4.38 -13.81
CA GLU A 72 6.14 5.13 -15.06
C GLU A 72 5.18 4.52 -16.06
N ARG A 73 4.93 3.22 -15.95
CA ARG A 73 4.01 2.50 -16.81
C ARG A 73 3.24 1.48 -16.01
N GLY A 74 2.01 1.23 -16.43
CA GLY A 74 1.18 0.24 -15.83
C GLY A 74 0.63 0.68 -14.49
N ARG A 75 0.10 -0.26 -13.77
CA ARG A 75 -0.56 -0.02 -12.50
C ARG A 75 -0.20 -1.13 -11.54
N PHE A 76 -0.28 -0.81 -10.26
CA PHE A 76 -0.22 -1.84 -9.24
C PHE A 76 -1.48 -2.69 -9.32
N ARG A 77 -1.34 -3.98 -9.01
CA ARG A 77 -2.46 -4.89 -9.03
C ARG A 77 -3.52 -4.44 -8.04
N LYS A 78 -4.77 -4.51 -8.46
CA LYS A 78 -5.88 -4.26 -7.56
C LYS A 78 -6.16 -5.53 -6.78
N LEU A 79 -6.18 -5.41 -5.46
CA LEU A 79 -6.45 -6.54 -4.59
C LEU A 79 -7.92 -6.53 -4.22
N ALA A 80 -8.52 -7.71 -4.25
CA ALA A 80 -9.93 -7.86 -3.88
C ALA A 80 -10.05 -7.88 -2.37
N VAL A 81 -11.03 -7.14 -1.85
CA VAL A 81 -11.42 -7.23 -0.44
C VAL A 81 -12.81 -7.81 -0.37
N GLU A 82 -13.09 -8.51 0.72
CA GLU A 82 -14.37 -9.18 0.88
C GLU A 82 -15.39 -8.23 1.47
N GLY A 83 -16.60 -8.26 0.90
CA GLY A 83 -17.71 -7.47 1.41
C GLY A 83 -17.35 -6.01 1.51
N ASP A 84 -17.69 -5.40 2.64
CA ASP A 84 -17.39 -4.00 2.91
C ASP A 84 -16.19 -3.84 3.85
N ALA A 85 -15.27 -4.79 3.80
CA ALA A 85 -14.02 -4.65 4.54
C ALA A 85 -13.26 -3.42 4.05
N THR A 86 -12.62 -2.72 5.00
CA THR A 86 -11.89 -1.49 4.69
C THR A 86 -10.42 -1.75 4.43
N SER A 87 -9.96 -2.97 4.67
CA SER A 87 -8.56 -3.32 4.47
C SER A 87 -8.40 -4.81 4.24
N LEU A 88 -7.21 -5.16 3.82
CA LEU A 88 -6.82 -6.53 3.50
C LEU A 88 -5.42 -6.75 4.07
N ARG A 89 -5.21 -7.90 4.72
CA ARG A 89 -3.87 -8.25 5.21
C ARG A 89 -3.18 -9.12 4.17
N ILE A 90 -1.91 -8.82 3.91
CA ILE A 90 -1.12 -9.57 2.94
C ILE A 90 0.19 -10.04 3.56
N THR A 91 0.83 -10.99 2.92
CA THR A 91 2.13 -11.49 3.33
C THR A 91 3.25 -10.62 2.75
N SER A 92 4.46 -10.79 3.28
CA SER A 92 5.61 -10.06 2.74
C SER A 92 5.91 -10.47 1.29
N THR A 93 5.67 -11.74 0.95
CA THR A 93 5.83 -12.20 -0.42
C THR A 93 4.83 -11.51 -1.34
N GLU A 94 3.58 -11.41 -0.90
CA GLU A 94 2.55 -10.71 -1.67
C GLU A 94 2.91 -9.24 -1.85
N LEU A 95 3.47 -8.60 -0.82
CA LEU A 95 3.91 -7.23 -0.93
C LEU A 95 4.99 -7.08 -1.97
N SER A 96 5.97 -7.99 -2.00
CA SER A 96 7.04 -7.94 -2.99
C SER A 96 6.49 -8.05 -4.40
N VAL A 97 5.54 -8.95 -4.62
CA VAL A 97 4.91 -9.09 -5.93
C VAL A 97 4.14 -7.83 -6.29
N LEU A 98 3.41 -7.28 -5.32
CA LEU A 98 2.65 -6.05 -5.52
C LEU A 98 3.56 -4.89 -5.92
N LEU A 99 4.69 -4.74 -5.24
CA LEU A 99 5.63 -3.66 -5.50
C LEU A 99 6.30 -3.77 -6.87
N SER A 100 6.30 -4.95 -7.46
CA SER A 100 6.90 -5.12 -8.79
C SER A 100 6.08 -4.39 -9.87
N GLY A 101 4.81 -4.08 -9.61
CA GLY A 101 3.99 -3.38 -10.56
C GLY A 101 3.75 -4.15 -11.84
N THR A 102 3.40 -5.43 -11.70
CA THR A 102 3.32 -6.32 -12.86
C THR A 102 2.04 -6.22 -13.65
N GLU A 103 1.02 -5.57 -13.15
CA GLU A 103 -0.22 -5.44 -13.90
C GLU A 103 -0.03 -4.44 -15.02
N LEU A 104 -0.03 -4.92 -16.26
CA LEU A 104 -0.02 -4.07 -17.43
C LEU A 104 -1.45 -3.87 -17.87
N THR A 105 -1.75 -2.68 -18.18
CA THR A 105 -3.07 -2.40 -18.69
C THR A 105 -3.14 -2.83 -20.11
N SER A 106 -3.62 -3.47 -20.46
CA SER A 106 -3.73 -3.73 -21.54
C SER A 106 -3.66 -4.18 -22.26
N PRO A 107 -3.66 -4.50 -22.20
CA PRO A 107 -3.21 -4.71 -22.84
C PRO A 107 -3.39 -4.19 -23.56
N ARG A 108 -3.24 -3.91 -23.05
CA ARG A 108 -3.27 -3.25 -23.31
C ARG A 108 -3.09 -3.09 -24.30
N LYS A 109 -3.42 -3.23 -24.77
CA LYS A 109 -3.26 -2.96 -25.50
C LYS A 109 -2.54 -2.39 -25.88
N GLY A 110 -1.96 -2.55 -26.18
CA GLY A 110 -1.30 -2.10 -26.49
C GLY A 110 -0.40 -1.94 -26.66
N PRO A 111 -0.06 -1.62 -27.16
CA PRO A 111 0.98 -1.53 -27.36
C PRO A 111 1.80 -1.58 -26.98
N VAL A 112 2.12 -1.80 -26.89
CA VAL A 112 2.74 -1.76 -26.49
C VAL A 112 3.46 -1.56 -26.54
N HIS A 113 3.71 -1.43 -26.54
CA HIS A 113 4.29 -1.20 -26.42
C HIS A 113 4.86 -1.39 -26.42
#